data_4c2ca3306e9ae46c39043ecc72e658d6
#
_entry.id   4c2ca3306e9ae46c39043ecc72e658d6
#
_cell.length_a   1.000
_cell.length_b   1.000
_cell.length_c   1.000
_cell.angle_alpha   90.00
_cell.angle_beta   90.00
_cell.angle_gamma   90.00
#
_symmetry.space_group_name_H-M   'P 1'
#
loop_
_entity.id
_entity.type
_entity.pdbx_description
1 polymer ?
#
loop_
_entity_poly.entity_id
_entity_poly.type
_entity_poly.pdbx_seq_one_letter_code
_entity_poly.pdbx_strand_id
1 'polypeptide(L)'
;MSNDPPKERRNSAASPLRALPAETSGTPVPDSKADQPPVIRRAEVVAFALVALLVIAVVTVLYFAKAFFLPVVTAFVVGTMLSPAAGYLERHRIPRSVSAVLIVIAACAGLAFIVGLIASPVMEWSTRLPELGALLKEKMHMFDRPLALWQQLQGLLGGSELPSGSFQMPKFEWVQPTFEFLSPTFTEFMLFAATLILFIASWRDLRRALIMTFADRDTRLRTLRILNEIEGSLGGYLLMVTAINLGVGAATGIICAATGMPNPAGLGALAATLNFFPIIGPVATFVVLTAVGVMSFPTLSAGLMAPFAFIGLTFLEGHFVTPTIIGRRLELNALAVLMALAFWTWLWGPMGGFLSSPILIVGLILKEHLMPVDAPQLPPG
;
A
#
# COMPACT_ATOMS: atom_id res chain seq x y z
N MET A 1 -22.29 5.41 80.66
CA MET A 1 -21.21 5.56 81.63
C MET A 1 -20.10 6.30 80.83
N SER A 2 -20.13 7.67 80.92
CA SER A 2 -19.38 8.49 81.86
C SER A 2 -17.89 8.25 81.71
N ASN A 3 -17.02 9.18 81.33
CA ASN A 3 -16.87 10.56 81.71
C ASN A 3 -15.91 11.31 80.84
N ASP A 4 -16.24 12.54 80.60
CA ASP A 4 -15.46 13.69 80.14
C ASP A 4 -14.59 14.29 81.30
N PRO A 5 -13.92 15.43 81.07
CA PRO A 5 -12.50 15.81 80.99
C PRO A 5 -11.96 16.44 82.26
N PRO A 6 -10.92 17.24 82.39
CA PRO A 6 -10.89 18.66 82.17
C PRO A 6 -9.52 19.37 81.80
N LYS A 7 -9.56 20.51 81.11
CA LYS A 7 -9.28 21.92 81.49
C LYS A 7 -7.85 22.32 81.93
N GLU A 8 -7.32 23.28 81.17
CA GLU A 8 -6.96 24.68 81.54
C GLU A 8 -5.59 24.97 82.22
N ARG A 9 -4.79 25.86 81.60
CA ARG A 9 -4.50 27.26 81.99
C ARG A 9 -3.28 27.81 81.20
N ARG A 10 -3.42 28.84 80.42
CA ARG A 10 -3.14 30.29 80.68
C ARG A 10 -1.83 30.64 81.44
N ASN A 11 -0.97 31.41 80.72
CA ASN A 11 -0.44 32.73 81.10
C ASN A 11 0.61 33.11 80.02
N SER A 12 0.46 34.13 79.24
CA SER A 12 0.60 35.59 79.48
C SER A 12 1.98 35.96 79.99
N ALA A 13 2.73 36.64 79.12
CA ALA A 13 3.46 37.90 79.38
C ALA A 13 4.26 38.40 78.21
N ALA A 14 3.88 39.53 77.67
CA ALA A 14 4.62 40.76 77.35
C ALA A 14 5.98 40.71 76.62
N SER A 15 5.98 41.49 75.57
CA SER A 15 7.08 42.04 74.74
C SER A 15 8.20 42.70 75.55
N PRO A 16 9.35 42.99 74.86
CA PRO A 16 9.40 44.24 74.08
C PRO A 16 10.18 44.17 72.73
N LEU A 17 9.78 45.13 71.93
CA LEU A 17 10.41 45.65 70.73
C LEU A 17 11.93 45.71 70.79
N ARG A 18 12.61 45.19 69.73
CA ARG A 18 13.94 45.70 69.36
C ARG A 18 14.12 45.73 67.86
N ALA A 19 14.38 46.89 67.41
CA ALA A 19 14.89 47.48 66.17
C ALA A 19 15.30 46.54 65.04
N LEU A 20 14.87 46.90 63.88
CA LEU A 20 15.44 46.56 62.55
C LEU A 20 16.90 47.06 62.43
N PRO A 21 17.71 46.36 61.67
CA PRO A 21 18.64 47.02 60.77
C PRO A 21 18.49 46.49 59.34
N ALA A 22 18.41 47.47 58.45
CA ALA A 22 19.02 47.64 57.17
C ALA A 22 18.86 46.51 56.12
N GLU A 23 18.16 46.87 55.07
CA GLU A 23 18.27 46.41 53.72
C GLU A 23 19.68 46.06 53.34
N THR A 24 19.92 44.80 52.99
CA THR A 24 20.97 44.44 52.07
C THR A 24 20.31 44.12 50.75
N SER A 25 20.48 45.04 49.82
CA SER A 25 20.22 44.87 48.40
C SER A 25 20.94 43.63 47.89
N GLY A 26 20.29 42.48 47.93
CA GLY A 26 20.71 41.27 47.21
C GLY A 26 20.47 41.50 45.73
N THR A 27 21.52 41.77 44.99
CA THR A 27 21.53 41.66 43.55
C THR A 27 20.91 40.34 43.12
N PRO A 28 19.97 40.33 42.18
CA PRO A 28 19.42 39.08 41.66
C PRO A 28 20.58 38.31 41.02
N VAL A 29 20.87 37.16 41.57
CA VAL A 29 21.76 36.17 40.92
C VAL A 29 21.11 35.80 39.59
N PRO A 30 21.77 36.05 38.46
CA PRO A 30 21.20 35.65 37.18
C PRO A 30 21.02 34.14 37.19
N ASP A 31 19.81 33.69 36.89
CA ASP A 31 19.46 32.28 36.72
C ASP A 31 20.26 31.75 35.51
N SER A 32 21.46 31.24 35.78
CA SER A 32 22.39 30.73 34.74
C SER A 32 21.97 29.39 34.12
N LYS A 33 20.67 29.06 34.24
CA LYS A 33 20.09 27.84 33.63
C LYS A 33 19.41 28.05 32.29
N ALA A 34 19.29 29.28 31.79
CA ALA A 34 18.47 29.59 30.63
C ALA A 34 19.17 29.48 29.27
N ASP A 35 20.48 29.27 29.20
CA ASP A 35 21.23 29.36 27.93
C ASP A 35 22.29 28.24 27.76
N GLN A 36 22.03 27.06 28.25
CA GLN A 36 22.85 25.92 27.82
C GLN A 36 22.28 25.37 26.53
N PRO A 37 23.01 25.44 25.39
CA PRO A 37 22.58 24.77 24.16
C PRO A 37 22.35 23.29 24.47
N PRO A 38 21.35 22.63 23.82
CA PRO A 38 21.07 21.25 24.09
C PRO A 38 22.32 20.42 23.84
N VAL A 39 22.95 19.97 24.91
CA VAL A 39 24.12 19.09 24.83
C VAL A 39 23.59 17.75 24.32
N ILE A 40 23.60 17.56 22.99
CA ILE A 40 23.32 16.26 22.36
C ILE A 40 24.36 15.31 22.98
N ARG A 41 23.90 14.45 23.88
CA ARG A 41 24.76 13.49 24.53
C ARG A 41 25.40 12.61 23.48
N ARG A 42 26.70 12.41 23.50
CA ARG A 42 27.41 11.53 22.55
C ARG A 42 26.74 10.18 22.42
N ALA A 43 26.16 9.68 23.51
CA ALA A 43 25.35 8.43 23.51
C ALA A 43 24.14 8.51 22.61
N GLU A 44 23.44 9.63 22.52
CA GLU A 44 22.25 9.81 21.65
C GLU A 44 22.64 9.83 20.17
N VAL A 45 23.77 10.49 19.85
CA VAL A 45 24.31 10.50 18.48
C VAL A 45 24.73 9.09 18.06
N VAL A 46 25.42 8.36 18.94
CA VAL A 46 25.84 6.98 18.67
C VAL A 46 24.62 6.06 18.53
N ALA A 47 23.63 6.19 19.41
CA ALA A 47 22.38 5.42 19.30
C ALA A 47 21.64 5.71 17.99
N PHE A 48 21.52 6.97 17.60
CA PHE A 48 20.92 7.36 16.32
C PHE A 48 21.70 6.79 15.12
N ALA A 49 23.04 6.89 15.15
CA ALA A 49 23.88 6.34 14.09
C ALA A 49 23.75 4.82 13.97
N LEU A 50 23.70 4.10 15.11
CA LEU A 50 23.50 2.65 15.13
C LEU A 50 22.13 2.24 14.57
N VAL A 51 21.06 2.97 14.94
CA VAL A 51 19.71 2.73 14.42
C VAL A 51 19.68 3.03 12.91
N ALA A 52 20.28 4.11 12.45
CA ALA A 52 20.36 4.43 11.03
C ALA A 52 21.12 3.34 10.26
N LEU A 53 22.25 2.88 10.79
CA LEU A 53 23.05 1.81 10.19
C LEU A 53 22.26 0.49 10.15
N LEU A 54 21.53 0.15 11.22
CA LEU A 54 20.65 -1.00 11.26
C LEU A 54 19.56 -0.94 10.18
N VAL A 55 18.90 0.22 10.04
CA VAL A 55 17.87 0.43 9.00
C VAL A 55 18.48 0.25 7.61
N ILE A 56 19.65 0.86 7.33
CA ILE A 56 20.34 0.69 6.05
C ILE A 56 20.68 -0.79 5.81
N ALA A 57 21.21 -1.49 6.80
CA ALA A 57 21.54 -2.90 6.70
C ALA A 57 20.30 -3.75 6.40
N VAL A 58 19.18 -3.50 7.08
CA VAL A 58 17.90 -4.23 6.85
C VAL A 58 17.40 -3.95 5.43
N VAL A 59 17.36 -2.70 4.99
CA VAL A 59 16.92 -2.34 3.63
C VAL A 59 17.82 -2.99 2.58
N THR A 60 19.13 -2.99 2.81
CA THR A 60 20.11 -3.64 1.91
C THR A 60 19.85 -5.14 1.80
N VAL A 61 19.64 -5.83 2.93
CA VAL A 61 19.30 -7.26 2.94
C VAL A 61 17.99 -7.52 2.21
N LEU A 62 16.94 -6.73 2.46
CA LEU A 62 15.65 -6.87 1.78
C LEU A 62 15.75 -6.63 0.26
N TYR A 63 16.64 -5.74 -0.16
CA TYR A 63 16.88 -5.45 -1.58
C TYR A 63 17.62 -6.60 -2.27
N PHE A 64 18.73 -7.07 -1.71
CA PHE A 64 19.53 -8.13 -2.32
C PHE A 64 18.87 -9.52 -2.23
N ALA A 65 18.18 -9.81 -1.14
CA ALA A 65 17.46 -11.07 -0.94
C ALA A 65 15.99 -11.02 -1.36
N LYS A 66 15.61 -10.11 -2.27
CA LYS A 66 14.22 -9.94 -2.74
C LYS A 66 13.59 -11.21 -3.29
N ALA A 67 14.36 -12.04 -3.99
CA ALA A 67 13.89 -13.32 -4.54
C ALA A 67 13.41 -14.30 -3.46
N PHE A 68 13.90 -14.15 -2.22
CA PHE A 68 13.41 -14.91 -1.06
C PHE A 68 12.31 -14.16 -0.30
N PHE A 69 12.54 -12.90 0.07
CA PHE A 69 11.62 -12.16 0.93
C PHE A 69 10.29 -11.85 0.25
N LEU A 70 10.29 -11.52 -1.03
CA LEU A 70 9.08 -11.15 -1.75
C LEU A 70 8.04 -12.27 -1.78
N PRO A 71 8.34 -13.50 -2.25
CA PRO A 71 7.38 -14.59 -2.22
C PRO A 71 6.95 -14.98 -0.80
N VAL A 72 7.86 -14.94 0.18
CA VAL A 72 7.56 -15.26 1.56
C VAL A 72 6.60 -14.23 2.17
N VAL A 73 6.89 -12.93 2.07
CA VAL A 73 6.03 -11.87 2.60
C VAL A 73 4.68 -11.87 1.89
N THR A 74 4.65 -12.06 0.56
CA THR A 74 3.40 -12.20 -0.20
C THR A 74 2.59 -13.39 0.31
N ALA A 75 3.22 -14.53 0.57
CA ALA A 75 2.55 -15.71 1.12
C ALA A 75 1.98 -15.46 2.52
N PHE A 76 2.68 -14.73 3.39
CA PHE A 76 2.17 -14.32 4.70
C PHE A 76 0.94 -13.42 4.57
N VAL A 77 1.01 -12.39 3.73
CA VAL A 77 -0.09 -11.46 3.50
C VAL A 77 -1.30 -12.19 2.91
N VAL A 78 -1.13 -12.94 1.82
CA VAL A 78 -2.19 -13.71 1.18
C VAL A 78 -2.73 -14.81 2.10
N GLY A 79 -1.86 -15.46 2.87
CA GLY A 79 -2.24 -16.51 3.82
C GLY A 79 -3.10 -16.01 4.98
N THR A 80 -2.79 -14.83 5.54
CA THR A 80 -3.66 -14.20 6.55
C THR A 80 -5.04 -13.89 6.00
N MET A 81 -5.13 -13.49 4.72
CA MET A 81 -6.39 -13.23 4.03
C MET A 81 -7.22 -14.49 3.78
N LEU A 82 -6.54 -15.59 3.42
CA LEU A 82 -7.18 -16.87 3.14
C LEU A 82 -7.46 -17.69 4.41
N SER A 83 -6.94 -17.26 5.57
CA SER A 83 -7.17 -17.90 6.87
C SER A 83 -8.66 -18.07 7.22
N PRO A 84 -9.57 -17.09 6.98
CA PRO A 84 -11.00 -17.27 7.20
C PRO A 84 -11.62 -18.37 6.31
N ALA A 85 -11.14 -18.47 5.06
CA ALA A 85 -11.60 -19.53 4.13
C ALA A 85 -11.18 -20.93 4.64
N ALA A 86 -9.94 -21.05 5.15
CA ALA A 86 -9.49 -22.28 5.80
C ALA A 86 -10.35 -22.64 7.03
N GLY A 87 -10.69 -21.65 7.86
CA GLY A 87 -11.60 -21.83 8.98
C GLY A 87 -13.02 -22.24 8.58
N TYR A 88 -13.51 -21.78 7.43
CA TYR A 88 -14.80 -22.24 6.88
C TYR A 88 -14.76 -23.71 6.48
N LEU A 89 -13.70 -24.15 5.76
CA LEU A 89 -13.53 -25.55 5.36
C LEU A 89 -13.38 -26.48 6.57
N GLU A 90 -12.69 -26.05 7.63
CA GLU A 90 -12.57 -26.81 8.88
C GLU A 90 -13.94 -27.08 9.54
N ARG A 91 -14.86 -26.13 9.49
CA ARG A 91 -16.24 -26.32 9.98
C ARG A 91 -16.97 -27.48 9.28
N HIS A 92 -16.56 -27.81 8.06
CA HIS A 92 -17.05 -28.94 7.28
C HIS A 92 -16.22 -30.22 7.50
N ARG A 93 -15.46 -30.30 8.61
CA ARG A 93 -14.63 -31.45 9.02
C ARG A 93 -13.46 -31.77 8.08
N ILE A 94 -13.04 -30.84 7.25
CA ILE A 94 -11.87 -31.00 6.39
C ILE A 94 -10.61 -30.67 7.22
N PRO A 95 -9.61 -31.56 7.29
CA PRO A 95 -8.35 -31.28 7.98
C PRO A 95 -7.69 -30.02 7.44
N ARG A 96 -7.06 -29.23 8.32
CA ARG A 96 -6.51 -27.91 7.96
C ARG A 96 -5.44 -28.01 6.87
N SER A 97 -4.59 -29.03 6.90
CA SER A 97 -3.57 -29.27 5.87
C SER A 97 -4.21 -29.49 4.50
N VAL A 98 -5.31 -30.25 4.45
CA VAL A 98 -6.07 -30.47 3.19
C VAL A 98 -6.76 -29.19 2.75
N SER A 99 -7.36 -28.46 3.68
CA SER A 99 -7.97 -27.13 3.38
C SER A 99 -6.95 -26.16 2.81
N ALA A 100 -5.72 -26.12 3.35
CA ALA A 100 -4.65 -25.28 2.83
C ALA A 100 -4.30 -25.62 1.38
N VAL A 101 -4.12 -26.90 1.08
CA VAL A 101 -3.83 -27.36 -0.29
C VAL A 101 -4.99 -27.05 -1.25
N LEU A 102 -6.23 -27.32 -0.85
CA LEU A 102 -7.42 -27.03 -1.67
C LEU A 102 -7.54 -25.53 -1.98
N ILE A 103 -7.32 -24.67 -0.99
CA ILE A 103 -7.38 -23.22 -1.16
C ILE A 103 -6.30 -22.75 -2.13
N VAL A 104 -5.07 -23.26 -1.98
CA VAL A 104 -3.98 -22.89 -2.90
C VAL A 104 -4.24 -23.40 -4.31
N ILE A 105 -4.73 -24.61 -4.46
CA ILE A 105 -5.13 -25.13 -5.79
C ILE A 105 -6.24 -24.28 -6.40
N ALA A 106 -7.28 -23.93 -5.62
CA ALA A 106 -8.37 -23.07 -6.09
C ALA A 106 -7.86 -21.67 -6.48
N ALA A 107 -6.95 -21.08 -5.70
CA ALA A 107 -6.33 -19.80 -6.02
C ALA A 107 -5.48 -19.87 -7.30
N CYS A 108 -4.66 -20.93 -7.45
CA CYS A 108 -3.87 -21.17 -8.66
C CYS A 108 -4.77 -21.40 -9.90
N ALA A 109 -5.86 -22.16 -9.75
CA ALA A 109 -6.82 -22.39 -10.84
C ALA A 109 -7.54 -21.10 -11.24
N GLY A 110 -7.93 -20.27 -10.26
CA GLY A 110 -8.51 -18.95 -10.51
C GLY A 110 -7.53 -18.02 -11.23
N LEU A 111 -6.27 -17.99 -10.79
CA LEU A 111 -5.23 -17.22 -11.46
C LEU A 111 -4.96 -17.72 -12.88
N ALA A 112 -4.85 -19.03 -13.08
CA ALA A 112 -4.69 -19.63 -14.40
C ALA A 112 -5.86 -19.32 -15.34
N PHE A 113 -7.09 -19.32 -14.83
CA PHE A 113 -8.27 -18.90 -15.57
C PHE A 113 -8.19 -17.42 -16.01
N ILE A 114 -7.84 -16.53 -15.10
CA ILE A 114 -7.67 -15.10 -15.39
C ILE A 114 -6.56 -14.88 -16.43
N VAL A 115 -5.41 -15.54 -16.24
CA VAL A 115 -4.30 -15.49 -17.21
C VAL A 115 -4.73 -16.01 -18.57
N GLY A 116 -5.52 -17.09 -18.64
CA GLY A 116 -6.07 -17.63 -19.88
C GLY A 116 -7.00 -16.65 -20.60
N LEU A 117 -7.84 -15.92 -19.85
CA LEU A 117 -8.71 -14.88 -20.42
C LEU A 117 -7.92 -13.72 -21.04
N ILE A 118 -6.77 -13.38 -20.45
CA ILE A 118 -5.93 -12.24 -20.85
C ILE A 118 -4.91 -12.65 -21.92
N ALA A 119 -4.35 -13.86 -21.84
CA ALA A 119 -3.24 -14.29 -22.68
C ALA A 119 -3.60 -14.32 -24.16
N SER A 120 -4.76 -14.90 -24.50
CA SER A 120 -5.22 -14.99 -25.90
C SER A 120 -5.32 -13.61 -26.58
N PRO A 121 -6.05 -12.64 -26.03
CA PRO A 121 -6.12 -11.31 -26.64
C PRO A 121 -4.79 -10.54 -26.62
N VAL A 122 -3.98 -10.69 -25.57
CA VAL A 122 -2.67 -10.03 -25.51
C VAL A 122 -1.74 -10.55 -26.59
N MET A 123 -1.73 -11.84 -26.85
CA MET A 123 -0.94 -12.43 -27.95
C MET A 123 -1.42 -11.91 -29.31
N GLU A 124 -2.73 -11.84 -29.56
CA GLU A 124 -3.26 -11.28 -30.81
C GLU A 124 -2.91 -9.81 -30.99
N TRP A 125 -3.02 -9.03 -29.91
CA TRP A 125 -2.69 -7.59 -29.97
C TRP A 125 -1.18 -7.36 -30.10
N SER A 126 -0.33 -8.17 -29.48
CA SER A 126 1.10 -8.05 -29.55
C SER A 126 1.65 -8.22 -30.98
N THR A 127 1.02 -9.07 -31.79
CA THR A 127 1.38 -9.24 -33.21
C THR A 127 1.02 -8.03 -34.07
N ARG A 128 0.02 -7.26 -33.67
CA ARG A 128 -0.44 -6.04 -34.37
C ARG A 128 0.20 -4.74 -33.86
N LEU A 129 0.95 -4.79 -32.74
CA LEU A 129 1.62 -3.59 -32.18
C LEU A 129 2.53 -2.85 -33.17
N PRO A 130 3.30 -3.51 -34.05
CA PRO A 130 4.11 -2.81 -35.05
C PRO A 130 3.30 -1.93 -36.01
N GLU A 131 2.05 -2.32 -36.30
CA GLU A 131 1.14 -1.59 -37.17
C GLU A 131 0.54 -0.34 -36.46
N LEU A 132 0.54 -0.34 -35.14
CA LEU A 132 -0.07 0.71 -34.34
C LEU A 132 0.54 2.10 -34.63
N GLY A 133 1.87 2.15 -34.82
CA GLY A 133 2.57 3.39 -35.17
C GLY A 133 2.14 3.95 -36.52
N ALA A 134 1.98 3.06 -37.52
CA ALA A 134 1.50 3.46 -38.84
C ALA A 134 0.03 3.90 -38.81
N LEU A 135 -0.83 3.13 -38.15
CA LEU A 135 -2.25 3.44 -37.97
C LEU A 135 -2.47 4.75 -37.19
N LEU A 136 -1.68 4.97 -36.15
CA LEU A 136 -1.75 6.21 -35.36
C LEU A 136 -1.37 7.40 -36.22
N LYS A 137 -0.31 7.29 -37.01
CA LYS A 137 0.14 8.34 -37.95
C LYS A 137 -0.92 8.63 -38.98
N GLU A 138 -1.52 7.61 -39.59
CA GLU A 138 -2.60 7.72 -40.57
C GLU A 138 -3.84 8.41 -39.97
N LYS A 139 -4.27 7.98 -38.77
CA LYS A 139 -5.45 8.56 -38.11
C LYS A 139 -5.20 9.96 -37.54
N MET A 140 -3.96 10.30 -37.22
CA MET A 140 -3.57 11.64 -36.78
C MET A 140 -3.57 12.69 -37.88
N HIS A 141 -3.58 12.30 -39.18
CA HIS A 141 -3.72 13.26 -40.29
C HIS A 141 -4.98 14.12 -40.16
N MET A 142 -6.00 13.67 -39.42
CA MET A 142 -7.17 14.52 -39.11
C MET A 142 -6.82 15.74 -38.25
N PHE A 143 -5.69 15.71 -37.51
CA PHE A 143 -5.21 16.82 -36.70
C PHE A 143 -4.16 17.68 -37.38
N ASP A 144 -3.75 17.35 -38.62
CA ASP A 144 -2.75 18.11 -39.36
C ASP A 144 -3.25 19.56 -39.66
N ARG A 145 -4.56 19.75 -39.81
CA ARG A 145 -5.13 21.09 -40.02
C ARG A 145 -4.98 22.01 -38.79
N PRO A 146 -5.37 21.59 -37.56
CA PRO A 146 -5.15 22.42 -36.38
C PRO A 146 -3.65 22.54 -36.02
N LEU A 147 -2.82 21.53 -36.31
CA LEU A 147 -1.39 21.62 -36.11
C LEU A 147 -0.71 22.59 -37.06
N ALA A 148 -1.11 22.57 -38.32
CA ALA A 148 -0.63 23.53 -39.33
C ALA A 148 -1.03 24.99 -38.99
N LEU A 149 -2.25 25.20 -38.49
CA LEU A 149 -2.69 26.50 -37.97
C LEU A 149 -1.88 26.91 -36.72
N TRP A 150 -1.58 25.99 -35.83
CA TRP A 150 -0.75 26.25 -34.66
C TRP A 150 0.70 26.58 -35.05
N GLN A 151 1.27 25.86 -36.01
CA GLN A 151 2.61 26.14 -36.55
C GLN A 151 2.66 27.51 -37.28
N GLN A 152 1.61 27.90 -38.01
CA GLN A 152 1.49 29.23 -38.59
C GLN A 152 1.41 30.31 -37.50
N LEU A 153 0.67 30.09 -36.43
CA LEU A 153 0.60 31.00 -35.29
C LEU A 153 1.94 31.11 -34.56
N GLN A 154 2.66 29.98 -34.37
CA GLN A 154 4.00 30.01 -33.79
C GLN A 154 5.02 30.72 -34.68
N GLY A 155 4.95 30.56 -35.99
CA GLY A 155 5.78 31.30 -36.94
C GLY A 155 5.56 32.80 -36.90
N LEU A 156 4.31 33.24 -36.63
CA LEU A 156 3.95 34.65 -36.45
C LEU A 156 4.40 35.20 -35.07
N LEU A 157 4.55 34.36 -34.07
CA LEU A 157 4.94 34.72 -32.69
C LEU A 157 6.44 34.55 -32.39
N GLY A 158 7.27 34.21 -33.40
CA GLY A 158 8.73 34.12 -33.27
C GLY A 158 9.22 32.96 -32.39
N GLY A 159 8.42 31.90 -32.25
CA GLY A 159 8.79 30.70 -31.46
C GLY A 159 9.73 29.77 -32.23
N SER A 160 10.83 29.37 -31.61
CA SER A 160 11.80 28.41 -32.10
C SER A 160 11.16 27.07 -32.48
N GLU A 161 11.59 26.51 -33.61
CA GLU A 161 11.19 25.18 -34.07
C GLU A 161 11.37 24.13 -32.97
N LEU A 162 10.26 23.50 -32.54
CA LEU A 162 10.31 22.28 -31.75
C LEU A 162 10.95 21.17 -32.61
N PRO A 163 11.93 20.42 -32.07
CA PRO A 163 12.52 19.31 -32.84
C PRO A 163 11.39 18.34 -33.21
N SER A 164 11.26 18.03 -34.48
CA SER A 164 10.43 16.95 -35.00
C SER A 164 11.03 15.64 -34.47
N GLY A 165 10.70 15.31 -33.26
CA GLY A 165 11.09 14.05 -32.62
C GLY A 165 10.44 12.91 -33.39
N SER A 166 11.21 12.23 -34.22
CA SER A 166 10.85 10.91 -34.68
C SER A 166 10.66 10.05 -33.43
N PHE A 167 9.41 9.76 -33.09
CA PHE A 167 9.08 8.77 -32.08
C PHE A 167 9.61 7.42 -32.60
N GLN A 168 10.84 7.08 -32.25
CA GLN A 168 11.34 5.72 -32.42
C GLN A 168 10.68 4.90 -31.32
N MET A 169 9.66 4.12 -31.71
CA MET A 169 9.12 3.11 -30.81
C MET A 169 10.26 2.17 -30.40
N PRO A 170 10.41 1.88 -29.10
CA PRO A 170 11.33 0.85 -28.67
C PRO A 170 11.00 -0.44 -29.43
N LYS A 171 12.00 -1.05 -30.08
CA LYS A 171 11.85 -2.37 -30.66
C LYS A 171 11.58 -3.33 -29.50
N PHE A 172 10.34 -3.69 -29.30
CA PHE A 172 9.93 -4.73 -28.37
C PHE A 172 10.36 -6.08 -28.97
N GLU A 173 11.58 -6.48 -28.74
CA GLU A 173 12.04 -7.86 -28.98
C GLU A 173 11.48 -8.75 -27.87
N TRP A 174 10.18 -9.05 -27.95
CA TRP A 174 9.48 -9.95 -27.03
C TRP A 174 9.79 -11.43 -27.27
N VAL A 175 10.64 -11.75 -28.24
CA VAL A 175 10.89 -13.12 -28.68
C VAL A 175 12.33 -13.52 -28.42
N GLN A 176 12.76 -13.44 -27.17
CA GLN A 176 13.81 -14.32 -26.62
C GLN A 176 13.57 -14.54 -25.14
N PRO A 177 13.87 -15.72 -24.73
CA PRO A 177 12.99 -16.85 -24.67
C PRO A 177 12.68 -17.27 -23.25
N THR A 178 11.60 -17.64 -23.19
CA THR A 178 10.85 -18.58 -22.39
C THR A 178 11.62 -19.41 -21.35
N PHE A 179 12.82 -19.86 -21.53
CA PHE A 179 13.53 -20.75 -20.59
C PHE A 179 14.39 -20.03 -19.56
N GLU A 180 15.03 -18.91 -19.85
CA GLU A 180 15.81 -18.15 -18.88
C GLU A 180 14.92 -17.34 -17.92
N PHE A 181 13.73 -16.95 -18.36
CA PHE A 181 12.75 -16.26 -17.55
C PHE A 181 11.92 -17.22 -16.67
N LEU A 182 11.71 -18.46 -17.10
CA LEU A 182 10.92 -19.44 -16.37
C LEU A 182 11.61 -19.95 -15.08
N SER A 183 12.93 -20.05 -15.08
CA SER A 183 13.64 -20.67 -13.95
C SER A 183 13.54 -19.87 -12.64
N PRO A 184 13.89 -18.56 -12.59
CA PRO A 184 13.77 -17.78 -11.37
C PRO A 184 12.31 -17.59 -10.96
N THR A 185 11.42 -17.27 -11.90
CA THR A 185 10.00 -17.07 -11.64
C THR A 185 9.31 -18.35 -11.14
N PHE A 186 9.69 -19.51 -11.67
CA PHE A 186 9.19 -20.80 -11.20
C PHE A 186 9.65 -21.09 -9.77
N THR A 187 10.90 -20.81 -9.43
CA THR A 187 11.44 -21.00 -8.08
C THR A 187 10.76 -20.08 -7.08
N GLU A 188 10.57 -18.81 -7.42
CA GLU A 188 9.84 -17.84 -6.59
C GLU A 188 8.38 -18.27 -6.39
N PHE A 189 7.72 -18.75 -7.45
CA PHE A 189 6.36 -19.28 -7.36
C PHE A 189 6.28 -20.54 -6.48
N MET A 190 7.21 -21.47 -6.61
CA MET A 190 7.27 -22.65 -5.75
C MET A 190 7.50 -22.28 -4.28
N LEU A 191 8.39 -21.33 -4.02
CA LEU A 191 8.63 -20.81 -2.68
C LEU A 191 7.38 -20.14 -2.11
N PHE A 192 6.70 -19.31 -2.90
CA PHE A 192 5.43 -18.70 -2.54
C PHE A 192 4.37 -19.76 -2.19
N ALA A 193 4.14 -20.72 -3.09
CA ALA A 193 3.11 -21.75 -2.92
C ALA A 193 3.40 -22.64 -1.69
N ALA A 194 4.66 -23.08 -1.54
CA ALA A 194 5.07 -23.88 -0.38
C ALA A 194 4.90 -23.09 0.93
N THR A 195 5.36 -21.83 0.98
CA THR A 195 5.22 -20.98 2.15
C THR A 195 3.74 -20.73 2.46
N LEU A 196 2.91 -20.48 1.45
CA LEU A 196 1.48 -20.26 1.62
C LEU A 196 0.76 -21.49 2.19
N ILE A 197 1.04 -22.68 1.65
CA ILE A 197 0.46 -23.94 2.15
C ILE A 197 0.88 -24.17 3.60
N LEU A 198 2.17 -24.07 3.90
CA LEU A 198 2.72 -24.27 5.25
C LEU A 198 2.17 -23.22 6.22
N PHE A 199 2.07 -21.98 5.79
CA PHE A 199 1.52 -20.89 6.62
C PHE A 199 0.06 -21.16 6.97
N ILE A 200 -0.82 -21.43 5.99
CA ILE A 200 -2.24 -21.70 6.23
C ILE A 200 -2.39 -22.96 7.11
N ALA A 201 -1.62 -24.01 6.84
CA ALA A 201 -1.66 -25.25 7.62
C ALA A 201 -1.23 -25.04 9.08
N SER A 202 -0.15 -24.30 9.32
CA SER A 202 0.49 -24.14 10.63
C SER A 202 0.11 -22.85 11.35
N TRP A 203 -0.75 -22.01 10.79
CA TRP A 203 -1.06 -20.67 11.33
C TRP A 203 -1.50 -20.70 12.80
N ARG A 204 -2.35 -21.66 13.19
CA ARG A 204 -2.82 -21.76 14.58
C ARG A 204 -1.69 -22.13 15.54
N ASP A 205 -0.82 -23.03 15.12
CA ASP A 205 0.31 -23.48 15.95
C ASP A 205 1.36 -22.37 16.07
N LEU A 206 1.66 -21.69 14.94
CA LEU A 206 2.55 -20.53 14.92
C LEU A 206 2.04 -19.40 15.82
N ARG A 207 0.77 -19.08 15.70
CA ARG A 207 0.11 -18.09 16.54
C ARG A 207 0.16 -18.46 18.03
N ARG A 208 -0.14 -19.72 18.36
CA ARG A 208 -0.05 -20.22 19.73
C ARG A 208 1.38 -20.18 20.26
N ALA A 209 2.35 -20.61 19.47
CA ALA A 209 3.77 -20.55 19.83
C ALA A 209 4.21 -19.11 20.11
N LEU A 210 3.83 -18.16 19.22
CA LEU A 210 4.16 -16.75 19.37
C LEU A 210 3.57 -16.16 20.67
N ILE A 211 2.31 -16.44 20.98
CA ILE A 211 1.67 -15.95 22.20
C ILE A 211 2.33 -16.58 23.45
N MET A 212 2.69 -17.86 23.39
CA MET A 212 3.28 -18.58 24.51
C MET A 212 4.76 -18.26 24.75
N THR A 213 5.43 -17.59 23.82
CA THR A 213 6.82 -17.12 23.96
C THR A 213 6.96 -16.13 25.12
N PHE A 214 5.90 -15.33 25.39
CA PHE A 214 5.92 -14.37 26.48
C PHE A 214 5.52 -15.01 27.80
N ALA A 215 6.26 -14.70 28.87
CA ALA A 215 5.96 -15.25 30.21
C ALA A 215 4.76 -14.56 30.86
N ASP A 216 4.62 -13.25 30.65
CA ASP A 216 3.60 -12.42 31.27
C ASP A 216 2.23 -12.55 30.61
N ARG A 217 1.17 -12.60 31.43
CA ARG A 217 -0.22 -12.74 30.98
C ARG A 217 -0.71 -11.54 30.19
N ASP A 218 -0.34 -10.32 30.62
CA ASP A 218 -0.80 -9.10 29.98
C ASP A 218 -0.17 -8.93 28.60
N THR A 219 1.12 -9.28 28.48
CA THR A 219 1.82 -9.32 27.19
C THR A 219 1.21 -10.37 26.26
N ARG A 220 0.83 -11.55 26.74
CA ARG A 220 0.11 -12.56 25.95
C ARG A 220 -1.23 -12.06 25.42
N LEU A 221 -2.02 -11.40 26.27
CA LEU A 221 -3.31 -10.84 25.87
C LEU A 221 -3.15 -9.69 24.86
N ARG A 222 -2.12 -8.87 25.04
CA ARG A 222 -1.77 -7.80 24.09
C ARG A 222 -1.36 -8.38 22.74
N THR A 223 -0.48 -9.36 22.72
CA THR A 223 -0.06 -10.06 21.49
C THR A 223 -1.24 -10.72 20.79
N LEU A 224 -2.14 -11.38 21.53
CA LEU A 224 -3.36 -11.96 20.97
C LEU A 224 -4.25 -10.90 20.29
N ARG A 225 -4.41 -9.75 20.94
CA ARG A 225 -5.21 -8.63 20.39
C ARG A 225 -4.59 -8.09 19.11
N ILE A 226 -3.28 -7.84 19.10
CA ILE A 226 -2.54 -7.38 17.92
C ILE A 226 -2.71 -8.36 16.75
N LEU A 227 -2.51 -9.66 16.98
CA LEU A 227 -2.64 -10.68 15.93
C LEU A 227 -4.08 -10.75 15.39
N ASN A 228 -5.10 -10.66 16.25
CA ASN A 228 -6.49 -10.63 15.81
C ASN A 228 -6.80 -9.40 14.96
N GLU A 229 -6.28 -8.25 15.36
CA GLU A 229 -6.51 -7.00 14.66
C GLU A 229 -5.80 -6.98 13.30
N ILE A 230 -4.57 -7.48 13.22
CA ILE A 230 -3.85 -7.66 11.95
C ILE A 230 -4.64 -8.60 11.02
N GLU A 231 -5.05 -9.77 11.52
CA GLU A 231 -5.80 -10.76 10.73
C GLU A 231 -7.13 -10.19 10.22
N GLY A 232 -7.88 -9.51 11.09
CA GLY A 232 -9.16 -8.88 10.74
C GLY A 232 -9.01 -7.72 9.76
N SER A 233 -8.02 -6.85 9.97
CA SER A 233 -7.78 -5.68 9.13
C SER A 233 -7.25 -6.06 7.75
N LEU A 234 -6.28 -7.00 7.67
CA LEU A 234 -5.77 -7.48 6.39
C LEU A 234 -6.84 -8.25 5.61
N GLY A 235 -7.57 -9.15 6.27
CA GLY A 235 -8.64 -9.92 5.63
C GLY A 235 -9.74 -9.01 5.09
N GLY A 236 -10.19 -8.04 5.89
CA GLY A 236 -11.19 -7.04 5.50
C GLY A 236 -10.72 -6.17 4.34
N TYR A 237 -9.49 -5.62 4.42
CA TYR A 237 -8.89 -4.81 3.37
C TYR A 237 -8.87 -5.52 2.02
N LEU A 238 -8.42 -6.74 2.00
CA LEU A 238 -8.23 -7.44 0.72
C LEU A 238 -9.53 -8.01 0.13
N LEU A 239 -10.46 -8.42 0.98
CA LEU A 239 -11.81 -8.76 0.49
C LEU A 239 -12.43 -7.55 -0.22
N MET A 240 -12.28 -6.38 0.40
CA MET A 240 -12.79 -5.11 -0.12
C MET A 240 -12.10 -4.71 -1.43
N VAL A 241 -10.77 -4.71 -1.47
CA VAL A 241 -10.00 -4.39 -2.67
C VAL A 241 -10.31 -5.37 -3.80
N THR A 242 -10.43 -6.66 -3.49
CA THR A 242 -10.82 -7.68 -4.48
C THR A 242 -12.22 -7.42 -5.04
N ALA A 243 -13.19 -7.10 -4.17
CA ALA A 243 -14.55 -6.78 -4.60
C ALA A 243 -14.60 -5.53 -5.48
N ILE A 244 -13.88 -4.46 -5.11
CA ILE A 244 -13.76 -3.25 -5.92
C ILE A 244 -13.13 -3.55 -7.28
N ASN A 245 -12.01 -4.28 -7.30
CA ASN A 245 -11.31 -4.60 -8.55
C ASN A 245 -12.14 -5.49 -9.48
N LEU A 246 -12.88 -6.45 -8.93
CA LEU A 246 -13.83 -7.23 -9.70
C LEU A 246 -14.96 -6.35 -10.26
N GLY A 247 -15.46 -5.41 -9.48
CA GLY A 247 -16.45 -4.42 -9.90
C GLY A 247 -15.94 -3.53 -11.05
N VAL A 248 -14.72 -3.00 -10.91
CA VAL A 248 -14.06 -2.20 -11.97
C VAL A 248 -13.86 -3.03 -13.23
N GLY A 249 -13.39 -4.27 -13.09
CA GLY A 249 -13.22 -5.18 -14.22
C GLY A 249 -14.53 -5.49 -14.94
N ALA A 250 -15.58 -5.81 -14.18
CA ALA A 250 -16.91 -6.08 -14.75
C ALA A 250 -17.47 -4.84 -15.48
N ALA A 251 -17.38 -3.66 -14.86
CA ALA A 251 -17.81 -2.40 -15.47
C ALA A 251 -17.01 -2.08 -16.74
N THR A 252 -15.67 -2.28 -16.70
CA THR A 252 -14.82 -2.11 -17.89
C THR A 252 -15.21 -3.09 -19.00
N GLY A 253 -15.47 -4.36 -18.67
CA GLY A 253 -15.96 -5.34 -19.64
C GLY A 253 -17.30 -4.93 -20.28
N ILE A 254 -18.23 -4.40 -19.47
CA ILE A 254 -19.52 -3.87 -19.96
C ILE A 254 -19.29 -2.65 -20.87
N ILE A 255 -18.43 -1.71 -20.50
CA ILE A 255 -18.07 -0.54 -21.32
C ILE A 255 -17.48 -1.01 -22.66
N CYS A 256 -16.55 -1.97 -22.64
CA CYS A 256 -15.95 -2.53 -23.84
C CYS A 256 -16.98 -3.23 -24.74
N ALA A 257 -17.90 -4.00 -24.15
CA ALA A 257 -18.99 -4.65 -24.90
C ALA A 257 -19.94 -3.63 -25.53
N ALA A 258 -20.35 -2.61 -24.78
CA ALA A 258 -21.25 -1.54 -25.24
C ALA A 258 -20.65 -0.67 -26.35
N THR A 259 -19.32 -0.47 -26.33
CA THR A 259 -18.60 0.29 -27.34
C THR A 259 -18.16 -0.56 -28.54
N GLY A 260 -18.40 -1.87 -28.53
CA GLY A 260 -18.00 -2.79 -29.61
C GLY A 260 -16.52 -3.13 -29.64
N MET A 261 -15.80 -2.97 -28.53
CA MET A 261 -14.39 -3.38 -28.41
C MET A 261 -14.24 -4.89 -28.55
N PRO A 262 -13.17 -5.39 -29.18
CA PRO A 262 -12.91 -6.83 -29.26
C PRO A 262 -12.58 -7.40 -27.86
N ASN A 263 -13.02 -8.64 -27.64
CA ASN A 263 -12.77 -9.37 -26.39
C ASN A 263 -13.05 -8.58 -25.09
N PRO A 264 -14.32 -8.15 -24.85
CA PRO A 264 -14.67 -7.36 -23.69
C PRO A 264 -14.34 -8.05 -22.35
N ALA A 265 -14.50 -9.38 -22.29
CA ALA A 265 -14.21 -10.17 -21.11
C ALA A 265 -12.70 -10.17 -20.76
N GLY A 266 -11.85 -10.30 -21.77
CA GLY A 266 -10.38 -10.23 -21.58
C GLY A 266 -9.93 -8.85 -21.13
N LEU A 267 -10.47 -7.76 -21.72
CA LEU A 267 -10.18 -6.39 -21.33
C LEU A 267 -10.68 -6.09 -19.92
N GLY A 268 -11.85 -6.58 -19.55
CA GLY A 268 -12.38 -6.48 -18.19
C GLY A 268 -11.54 -7.24 -17.17
N ALA A 269 -11.11 -8.47 -17.48
CA ALA A 269 -10.23 -9.27 -16.63
C ALA A 269 -8.86 -8.61 -16.48
N LEU A 270 -8.31 -8.03 -17.56
CA LEU A 270 -7.07 -7.25 -17.51
C LEU A 270 -7.21 -6.05 -16.58
N ALA A 271 -8.29 -5.27 -16.72
CA ALA A 271 -8.57 -4.12 -15.86
C ALA A 271 -8.68 -4.54 -14.40
N ALA A 272 -9.42 -5.61 -14.08
CA ALA A 272 -9.54 -6.13 -12.72
C ALA A 272 -8.18 -6.51 -12.12
N THR A 273 -7.33 -7.16 -12.91
CA THR A 273 -6.01 -7.63 -12.47
C THR A 273 -5.02 -6.48 -12.29
N LEU A 274 -4.94 -5.59 -13.27
CA LEU A 274 -4.03 -4.44 -13.20
C LEU A 274 -4.42 -3.47 -12.09
N ASN A 275 -5.70 -3.32 -11.78
CA ASN A 275 -6.18 -2.40 -10.76
C ASN A 275 -5.72 -2.75 -9.32
N PHE A 276 -5.15 -3.94 -9.10
CA PHE A 276 -4.45 -4.28 -7.85
C PHE A 276 -3.16 -3.47 -7.65
N PHE A 277 -2.59 -2.89 -8.70
CA PHE A 277 -1.39 -2.05 -8.63
C PHE A 277 -1.80 -0.57 -8.67
N PRO A 278 -1.76 0.14 -7.52
CA PRO A 278 -2.19 1.52 -7.44
C PRO A 278 -1.43 2.40 -8.46
N ILE A 279 -2.14 3.32 -9.11
CA ILE A 279 -1.62 4.26 -10.12
C ILE A 279 -1.17 3.56 -11.41
N ILE A 280 -0.28 2.56 -11.32
CA ILE A 280 0.28 1.85 -12.48
C ILE A 280 -0.82 1.08 -13.22
N GLY A 281 -1.71 0.42 -12.47
CA GLY A 281 -2.78 -0.39 -13.04
C GLY A 281 -3.76 0.38 -13.92
N PRO A 282 -4.41 1.42 -13.40
CA PRO A 282 -5.30 2.26 -14.21
C PRO A 282 -4.62 2.87 -15.44
N VAL A 283 -3.37 3.36 -15.28
CA VAL A 283 -2.59 3.91 -16.41
C VAL A 283 -2.32 2.85 -17.47
N ALA A 284 -1.84 1.66 -17.07
CA ALA A 284 -1.58 0.55 -17.99
C ALA A 284 -2.86 0.10 -18.70
N THR A 285 -3.97 -0.01 -17.97
CA THR A 285 -5.29 -0.36 -18.55
C THR A 285 -5.73 0.68 -19.57
N PHE A 286 -5.61 1.97 -19.25
CA PHE A 286 -5.93 3.05 -20.18
C PHE A 286 -5.10 2.96 -21.47
N VAL A 287 -3.80 2.73 -21.36
CA VAL A 287 -2.89 2.58 -22.52
C VAL A 287 -3.31 1.39 -23.37
N VAL A 288 -3.60 0.24 -22.75
CA VAL A 288 -4.05 -0.96 -23.48
C VAL A 288 -5.38 -0.71 -24.17
N LEU A 289 -6.39 -0.14 -23.48
CA LEU A 289 -7.68 0.17 -24.06
C LEU A 289 -7.54 1.14 -25.23
N THR A 290 -6.65 2.14 -25.12
CA THR A 290 -6.38 3.10 -26.20
C THR A 290 -5.73 2.40 -27.40
N ALA A 291 -4.73 1.57 -27.18
CA ALA A 291 -4.06 0.83 -28.24
C ALA A 291 -5.04 -0.10 -28.97
N VAL A 292 -5.80 -0.90 -28.24
CA VAL A 292 -6.81 -1.81 -28.82
C VAL A 292 -7.89 -1.02 -29.56
N GLY A 293 -8.36 0.09 -28.98
CA GLY A 293 -9.38 0.94 -29.62
C GLY A 293 -8.90 1.55 -30.93
N VAL A 294 -7.67 2.09 -30.96
CA VAL A 294 -7.09 2.67 -32.20
C VAL A 294 -6.91 1.62 -33.29
N MET A 295 -6.51 0.38 -32.92
CA MET A 295 -6.36 -0.72 -33.90
C MET A 295 -7.69 -1.27 -34.40
N SER A 296 -8.73 -1.30 -33.57
CA SER A 296 -9.97 -2.02 -33.86
C SER A 296 -11.03 -1.18 -34.59
N PHE A 297 -10.98 0.14 -34.45
CA PHE A 297 -12.01 1.03 -35.04
C PHE A 297 -11.46 1.86 -36.20
N PRO A 298 -12.28 2.15 -37.23
CA PRO A 298 -11.85 2.96 -38.37
C PRO A 298 -11.62 4.44 -38.00
N THR A 299 -12.35 4.98 -37.01
CA THR A 299 -12.22 6.36 -36.56
C THR A 299 -11.62 6.46 -35.16
N LEU A 300 -10.82 7.50 -34.94
CA LEU A 300 -10.18 7.74 -33.64
C LEU A 300 -11.21 8.00 -32.54
N SER A 301 -12.31 8.69 -32.86
CA SER A 301 -13.39 8.98 -31.90
C SER A 301 -14.05 7.72 -31.38
N ALA A 302 -14.36 6.75 -32.26
CA ALA A 302 -14.93 5.47 -31.85
C ALA A 302 -13.92 4.66 -31.00
N GLY A 303 -12.64 4.64 -31.41
CA GLY A 303 -11.59 3.91 -30.67
C GLY A 303 -11.29 4.46 -29.27
N LEU A 304 -11.46 5.76 -29.08
CA LEU A 304 -11.18 6.43 -27.78
C LEU A 304 -12.38 6.43 -26.82
N MET A 305 -13.57 6.00 -27.25
CA MET A 305 -14.77 6.03 -26.42
C MET A 305 -14.64 5.17 -25.17
N ALA A 306 -14.17 3.92 -25.29
CA ALA A 306 -13.96 3.04 -24.14
C ALA A 306 -12.83 3.52 -23.19
N PRO A 307 -11.64 3.94 -23.65
CA PRO A 307 -10.62 4.55 -22.81
C PRO A 307 -11.12 5.74 -21.99
N PHE A 308 -11.83 6.68 -22.60
CA PHE A 308 -12.36 7.84 -21.86
C PHE A 308 -13.47 7.45 -20.87
N ALA A 309 -14.34 6.52 -21.22
CA ALA A 309 -15.33 5.97 -20.29
C ALA A 309 -14.65 5.28 -19.10
N PHE A 310 -13.53 4.58 -19.34
CA PHE A 310 -12.72 3.98 -18.28
C PHE A 310 -12.08 5.03 -17.35
N ILE A 311 -11.61 6.16 -17.84
CA ILE A 311 -11.16 7.28 -16.99
C ILE A 311 -12.31 7.74 -16.08
N GLY A 312 -13.51 7.93 -16.63
CA GLY A 312 -14.70 8.27 -15.84
C GLY A 312 -15.00 7.23 -14.77
N LEU A 313 -14.90 5.94 -15.12
CA LEU A 313 -15.10 4.84 -14.18
C LEU A 313 -14.08 4.87 -13.04
N THR A 314 -12.80 5.00 -13.34
CA THR A 314 -11.73 5.05 -12.31
C THR A 314 -11.80 6.31 -11.47
N PHE A 315 -12.24 7.43 -12.04
CA PHE A 315 -12.53 8.65 -11.28
C PHE A 315 -13.66 8.43 -10.27
N LEU A 316 -14.77 7.82 -10.69
CA LEU A 316 -15.89 7.48 -9.81
C LEU A 316 -15.46 6.47 -8.73
N GLU A 317 -14.69 5.46 -9.11
CA GLU A 317 -14.17 4.46 -8.17
C GLU A 317 -13.31 5.13 -7.09
N GLY A 318 -12.29 5.88 -7.47
CA GLY A 318 -11.34 6.47 -6.52
C GLY A 318 -11.93 7.56 -5.63
N HIS A 319 -12.91 8.34 -6.12
CA HIS A 319 -13.48 9.46 -5.36
C HIS A 319 -14.76 9.11 -4.59
N PHE A 320 -15.52 8.11 -5.03
CA PHE A 320 -16.80 7.77 -4.41
C PHE A 320 -16.84 6.35 -3.86
N VAL A 321 -16.46 5.34 -4.66
CA VAL A 321 -16.60 3.94 -4.27
C VAL A 321 -15.59 3.58 -3.18
N THR A 322 -14.32 3.84 -3.43
CA THR A 322 -13.24 3.53 -2.49
C THR A 322 -13.41 4.21 -1.14
N PRO A 323 -13.66 5.54 -1.01
CA PRO A 323 -13.89 6.18 0.27
C PRO A 323 -15.16 5.71 0.98
N THR A 324 -16.23 5.42 0.23
CA THR A 324 -17.50 4.95 0.80
C THR A 324 -17.38 3.55 1.39
N ILE A 325 -16.66 2.66 0.72
CA ILE A 325 -16.50 1.27 1.12
C ILE A 325 -15.42 1.11 2.19
N ILE A 326 -14.27 1.76 2.04
CA ILE A 326 -13.17 1.69 3.00
C ILE A 326 -13.56 2.38 4.31
N GLY A 327 -14.44 3.40 4.23
CA GLY A 327 -14.95 4.11 5.39
C GLY A 327 -13.84 4.82 6.19
N ARG A 328 -14.25 5.46 7.30
CA ARG A 328 -13.34 6.19 8.20
C ARG A 328 -12.45 5.30 9.08
N ARG A 329 -12.45 3.97 8.85
CA ARG A 329 -11.74 3.03 9.73
C ARG A 329 -10.22 3.02 9.57
N LEU A 330 -9.71 3.54 8.45
CA LEU A 330 -8.27 3.69 8.21
C LEU A 330 -8.04 5.15 7.81
N GLU A 331 -7.93 6.05 8.81
CA GLU A 331 -7.45 7.41 8.59
C GLU A 331 -5.95 7.37 8.25
N LEU A 332 -5.64 6.78 7.10
CA LEU A 332 -4.28 6.75 6.60
C LEU A 332 -3.95 8.15 6.07
N ASN A 333 -2.88 8.74 6.58
CA ASN A 333 -2.35 9.96 5.98
C ASN A 333 -1.95 9.66 4.52
N ALA A 334 -2.54 10.39 3.57
CA ALA A 334 -2.31 10.19 2.13
C ALA A 334 -0.82 10.26 1.76
N LEU A 335 -0.04 11.12 2.43
CA LEU A 335 1.40 11.21 2.26
C LEU A 335 2.09 9.91 2.72
N ALA A 336 1.69 9.34 3.86
CA ALA A 336 2.26 8.08 4.34
C ALA A 336 2.00 6.92 3.37
N VAL A 337 0.80 6.86 2.80
CA VAL A 337 0.44 5.86 1.78
C VAL A 337 1.29 6.04 0.52
N LEU A 338 1.44 7.28 0.04
CA LEU A 338 2.27 7.59 -1.14
C LEU A 338 3.74 7.23 -0.91
N MET A 339 4.28 7.59 0.25
CA MET A 339 5.67 7.27 0.60
C MET A 339 5.90 5.77 0.75
N ALA A 340 4.96 5.05 1.38
CA ALA A 340 5.01 3.59 1.47
C ALA A 340 4.94 2.96 0.06
N LEU A 341 4.02 3.41 -0.79
CA LEU A 341 3.92 2.95 -2.17
C LEU A 341 5.22 3.17 -2.94
N ALA A 342 5.78 4.38 -2.89
CA ALA A 342 7.03 4.72 -3.58
C ALA A 342 8.21 3.88 -3.07
N PHE A 343 8.34 3.74 -1.74
CA PHE A 343 9.40 2.97 -1.11
C PHE A 343 9.33 1.48 -1.46
N TRP A 344 8.18 0.83 -1.28
CA TRP A 344 8.03 -0.59 -1.55
C TRP A 344 8.08 -0.92 -3.04
N THR A 345 7.58 -0.01 -3.92
CA THR A 345 7.72 -0.15 -5.37
C THR A 345 9.19 -0.04 -5.80
N TRP A 346 9.95 0.87 -5.22
CA TRP A 346 11.39 0.98 -5.46
C TRP A 346 12.13 -0.28 -4.99
N LEU A 347 11.78 -0.82 -3.82
CA LEU A 347 12.48 -1.96 -3.21
C LEU A 347 12.20 -3.29 -3.94
N TRP A 348 10.92 -3.56 -4.25
CA TRP A 348 10.46 -4.85 -4.78
C TRP A 348 9.68 -4.76 -6.09
N GLY A 349 9.71 -3.61 -6.76
CA GLY A 349 8.99 -3.39 -8.02
C GLY A 349 7.46 -3.35 -7.84
N PRO A 350 6.68 -3.67 -8.89
CA PRO A 350 5.21 -3.61 -8.85
C PRO A 350 4.58 -4.44 -7.72
N MET A 351 5.15 -5.61 -7.41
CA MET A 351 4.69 -6.44 -6.30
C MET A 351 4.89 -5.77 -4.94
N GLY A 352 5.97 -4.98 -4.77
CA GLY A 352 6.16 -4.13 -3.60
C GLY A 352 5.06 -3.07 -3.47
N GLY A 353 4.66 -2.48 -4.60
CA GLY A 353 3.52 -1.55 -4.65
C GLY A 353 2.21 -2.20 -4.17
N PHE A 354 1.92 -3.41 -4.62
CA PHE A 354 0.77 -4.20 -4.13
C PHE A 354 0.85 -4.47 -2.62
N LEU A 355 2.02 -4.83 -2.11
CA LEU A 355 2.22 -5.14 -0.69
C LEU A 355 2.30 -3.89 0.20
N SER A 356 2.48 -2.70 -0.36
CA SER A 356 2.69 -1.45 0.40
C SER A 356 1.57 -1.16 1.40
N SER A 357 0.31 -1.30 0.98
CA SER A 357 -0.86 -1.06 1.83
C SER A 357 -1.01 -2.10 2.95
N PRO A 358 -0.94 -3.41 2.69
CA PRO A 358 -0.92 -4.42 3.75
C PRO A 358 0.20 -4.21 4.78
N ILE A 359 1.42 -3.92 4.33
CA ILE A 359 2.55 -3.70 5.23
C ILE A 359 2.35 -2.42 6.06
N LEU A 360 1.82 -1.36 5.45
CA LEU A 360 1.50 -0.12 6.16
C LEU A 360 0.44 -0.34 7.24
N ILE A 361 -0.62 -1.10 6.94
CA ILE A 361 -1.67 -1.46 7.91
C ILE A 361 -1.05 -2.19 9.12
N VAL A 362 -0.22 -3.20 8.86
CA VAL A 362 0.48 -3.92 9.95
C VAL A 362 1.36 -2.98 10.77
N GLY A 363 2.13 -2.11 10.09
CA GLY A 363 2.99 -1.13 10.75
C GLY A 363 2.22 -0.16 11.66
N LEU A 364 1.04 0.30 11.23
CA LEU A 364 0.19 1.19 12.02
C LEU A 364 -0.42 0.50 13.25
N ILE A 365 -0.92 -0.72 13.09
CA ILE A 365 -1.43 -1.52 14.20
C ILE A 365 -0.32 -1.76 15.24
N LEU A 366 0.87 -2.10 14.78
CA LEU A 366 2.02 -2.28 15.68
C LEU A 366 2.39 -0.98 16.39
N LYS A 367 2.43 0.16 15.67
CA LYS A 367 2.70 1.47 16.26
C LYS A 367 1.69 1.80 17.35
N GLU A 368 0.40 1.65 17.09
CA GLU A 368 -0.67 1.96 18.04
C GLU A 368 -0.57 1.14 19.33
N HIS A 369 -0.25 -0.13 19.20
CA HIS A 369 -0.14 -1.01 20.36
C HIS A 369 1.21 -0.94 21.09
N LEU A 370 2.30 -0.65 20.38
CA LEU A 370 3.64 -0.61 20.99
C LEU A 370 3.99 0.77 21.53
N MET A 371 3.45 1.83 20.92
CA MET A 371 3.65 3.22 21.32
C MET A 371 2.28 3.86 21.56
N PRO A 372 1.59 3.55 22.68
CA PRO A 372 0.36 4.25 23.00
C PRO A 372 0.69 5.74 23.14
N VAL A 373 0.08 6.55 22.29
CA VAL A 373 0.15 8.00 22.43
C VAL A 373 -0.65 8.35 23.67
N ASP A 374 -0.01 8.88 24.71
CA ASP A 374 -0.69 9.49 25.83
C ASP A 374 -1.66 10.53 25.25
N ALA A 375 -2.94 10.39 25.58
CA ALA A 375 -3.95 11.34 25.13
C ALA A 375 -3.47 12.74 25.51
N PRO A 376 -3.50 13.74 24.60
CA PRO A 376 -3.11 15.10 24.95
C PRO A 376 -3.96 15.53 26.15
N GLN A 377 -3.32 15.74 27.31
CA GLN A 377 -3.98 16.34 28.45
C GLN A 377 -4.32 17.76 28.03
N LEU A 378 -5.62 18.02 27.83
CA LEU A 378 -6.10 19.39 27.70
C LEU A 378 -5.66 20.15 28.94
N PRO A 379 -5.08 21.34 28.81
CA PRO A 379 -4.76 22.15 29.97
C PRO A 379 -6.05 22.36 30.79
N PRO A 380 -5.98 22.28 32.12
CA PRO A 380 -7.13 22.56 32.95
C PRO A 380 -7.59 23.97 32.66
N GLY A 381 -8.89 24.12 32.27
CA GLY A 381 -9.52 25.39 31.96
C GLY A 381 -9.73 26.25 33.22
#